data_fb26153b08587f2cc8a9f98400602513
#
_entry.id   fb26153b08587f2cc8a9f98400602513
#
_cell.length_a   1.000
_cell.length_b   1.000
_cell.length_c   1.000
_cell.angle_alpha   90.00
_cell.angle_beta   90.00
_cell.angle_gamma   90.00
#
_symmetry.space_group_name_H-M   'P 1'
#
loop_
_entity.id
_entity.type
_entity.pdbx_description
1 polymer ?
#
loop_
_entity_poly.entity_id
_entity_poly.type
_entity_poly.pdbx_seq_one_letter_code
_entity_poly.pdbx_strand_id
1 'polypeptide(L)'
;MQTLSKEIEKRIEDIVSVRFYNQITPYDVIRWLFNFNDEDVELAVQLLEHVIFLRDDDVKGRLYDQIVKLPRDRKKHIVPLGKPGKSGAAISYWIHGLMKRNELREMAFHSSIEDFISYRNSQKWETLKDIVVYVDDFIGSGGSVVTALSLSLEEKIVRPEVLSDASSGRLYVIAAIVMDNGYSKISQDISGAVILGDLHCKGFDPHKKVFGSYFKTKAVREMCYKYGKQLFKDFPLGFENTQSLVLMQHSSPNNTVPVLWSDNQYQGRNWNPLVPRNNLLKIKRAYTDRTSVCRWLSCLKKIFVGGSEYVDFSLLFTTSNFHLVFILICLIRRKSEAFIYNTMGISLVEMDRLWQEGIDKKIWDSKHKPTSLALNEYKDAIKRYKLLRDEGMQEFRIWDEKDNIYIPETFRGVK
;
A
#
# COMPACT_ATOMS: atom_id res chain seq x y z
N MET A 1 -17.52 11.49 17.28
CA MET A 1 -16.08 11.82 17.22
C MET A 1 -15.35 10.77 18.03
N GLN A 2 -14.48 10.00 17.39
CA GLN A 2 -13.76 8.92 18.05
C GLN A 2 -12.61 9.48 18.87
N THR A 3 -12.67 9.31 20.18
CA THR A 3 -11.48 9.41 21.02
C THR A 3 -10.77 8.06 20.96
N LEU A 4 -9.60 8.01 20.35
CA LEU A 4 -8.76 6.83 20.42
C LEU A 4 -8.22 6.72 21.84
N SER A 5 -8.31 5.53 22.44
CA SER A 5 -7.72 5.31 23.75
C SER A 5 -6.18 5.30 23.65
N LYS A 6 -5.47 5.61 24.75
CA LYS A 6 -3.99 5.51 24.81
C LYS A 6 -3.47 4.13 24.41
N GLU A 7 -4.25 3.10 24.68
CA GLU A 7 -3.93 1.74 24.28
C GLU A 7 -3.94 1.57 22.76
N ILE A 8 -4.97 2.10 22.07
CA ILE A 8 -5.04 2.07 20.61
C ILE A 8 -3.91 2.91 19.98
N GLU A 9 -3.57 4.07 20.54
CA GLU A 9 -2.45 4.89 20.07
C GLU A 9 -1.14 4.11 20.09
N LYS A 10 -0.82 3.47 21.20
CA LYS A 10 0.39 2.63 21.33
C LYS A 10 0.38 1.50 20.30
N ARG A 11 -0.74 0.81 20.13
CA ARG A 11 -0.88 -0.24 19.12
C ARG A 11 -0.66 0.28 17.70
N ILE A 12 -1.13 1.49 17.39
CA ILE A 12 -0.89 2.14 16.09
C ILE A 12 0.61 2.39 15.88
N GLU A 13 1.32 2.90 16.89
CA GLU A 13 2.78 3.08 16.83
C GLU A 13 3.51 1.76 16.58
N ASP A 14 3.13 0.70 17.30
CA ASP A 14 3.67 -0.65 17.13
C ASP A 14 3.37 -1.21 15.72
N ILE A 15 2.15 -1.02 15.21
CA ILE A 15 1.77 -1.41 13.85
C ILE A 15 2.65 -0.70 12.82
N VAL A 16 2.79 0.61 12.93
CA VAL A 16 3.59 1.42 12.00
C VAL A 16 5.06 0.98 12.00
N SER A 17 5.64 0.81 13.18
CA SER A 17 7.06 0.46 13.30
C SER A 17 7.35 -1.00 12.93
N VAL A 18 6.56 -1.94 13.45
CA VAL A 18 6.83 -3.38 13.34
C VAL A 18 6.23 -3.97 12.05
N ARG A 19 4.99 -3.61 11.69
CA ARG A 19 4.32 -4.19 10.52
C ARG A 19 4.67 -3.47 9.23
N PHE A 20 4.75 -2.15 9.27
CA PHE A 20 4.97 -1.33 8.08
C PHE A 20 6.38 -0.75 7.98
N TYR A 21 7.29 -1.07 8.90
CA TYR A 21 8.69 -0.60 8.88
C TYR A 21 8.80 0.92 8.68
N ASN A 22 7.90 1.69 9.30
CA ASN A 22 7.78 3.14 9.14
C ASN A 22 7.55 3.61 7.68
N GLN A 23 7.03 2.74 6.78
CA GLN A 23 6.67 3.13 5.41
C GLN A 23 5.34 3.89 5.34
N ILE A 24 4.54 3.82 6.39
CA ILE A 24 3.36 4.64 6.64
C ILE A 24 3.54 5.35 7.98
N THR A 25 2.71 6.35 8.25
CA THR A 25 2.75 7.11 9.52
C THR A 25 1.55 6.76 10.40
N PRO A 26 1.60 7.02 11.72
CA PRO A 26 0.41 6.92 12.58
C PRO A 26 -0.77 7.74 12.03
N TYR A 27 -0.51 8.88 11.43
CA TYR A 27 -1.53 9.69 10.78
C TYR A 27 -2.24 8.95 9.63
N ASP A 28 -1.51 8.20 8.80
CA ASP A 28 -2.11 7.41 7.72
C ASP A 28 -3.05 6.34 8.29
N VAL A 29 -2.66 5.69 9.39
CA VAL A 29 -3.49 4.69 10.08
C VAL A 29 -4.74 5.35 10.67
N ILE A 30 -4.59 6.47 11.38
CA ILE A 30 -5.72 7.20 11.95
C ILE A 30 -6.68 7.65 10.85
N ARG A 31 -6.16 8.24 9.77
CA ARG A 31 -6.95 8.64 8.60
C ARG A 31 -7.72 7.46 7.99
N TRP A 32 -7.11 6.29 7.93
CA TRP A 32 -7.74 5.08 7.45
C TRP A 32 -8.82 4.60 8.43
N LEU A 33 -8.59 4.67 9.74
CA LEU A 33 -9.56 4.31 10.78
C LEU A 33 -10.83 5.18 10.73
N PHE A 34 -10.75 6.43 10.29
CA PHE A 34 -11.94 7.29 10.10
C PHE A 34 -12.93 6.79 9.03
N ASN A 35 -12.57 5.80 8.23
CA ASN A 35 -13.50 5.18 7.32
C ASN A 35 -14.53 4.28 8.03
N PHE A 36 -14.23 3.82 9.24
CA PHE A 36 -15.01 2.85 9.98
C PHE A 36 -15.96 3.51 10.98
N ASN A 37 -17.06 2.83 11.29
CA ASN A 37 -17.89 3.21 12.42
C ASN A 37 -17.14 2.94 13.73
N ASP A 38 -17.51 3.66 14.80
CA ASP A 38 -16.86 3.58 16.11
C ASP A 38 -16.78 2.14 16.64
N GLU A 39 -17.82 1.36 16.44
CA GLU A 39 -17.90 -0.05 16.85
C GLU A 39 -16.93 -0.99 16.12
N ASP A 40 -16.49 -0.61 14.91
CA ASP A 40 -15.63 -1.42 14.06
C ASP A 40 -14.13 -1.05 14.19
N VAL A 41 -13.80 0.05 14.86
CA VAL A 41 -12.41 0.56 14.95
C VAL A 41 -11.48 -0.46 15.60
N GLU A 42 -11.89 -1.10 16.68
CA GLU A 42 -11.09 -2.12 17.35
C GLU A 42 -10.79 -3.31 16.42
N LEU A 43 -11.78 -3.75 15.63
CA LEU A 43 -11.62 -4.82 14.65
C LEU A 43 -10.69 -4.38 13.49
N ALA A 44 -10.76 -3.12 13.10
CA ALA A 44 -9.87 -2.56 12.08
C ALA A 44 -8.41 -2.50 12.57
N VAL A 45 -8.16 -2.11 13.83
CA VAL A 45 -6.83 -2.17 14.43
C VAL A 45 -6.32 -3.61 14.50
N GLN A 46 -7.16 -4.56 14.93
CA GLN A 46 -6.81 -5.99 14.94
C GLN A 46 -6.48 -6.50 13.54
N LEU A 47 -7.18 -6.05 12.49
CA LEU A 47 -6.84 -6.38 11.10
C LEU A 47 -5.40 -5.95 10.78
N LEU A 48 -5.01 -4.71 11.11
CA LEU A 48 -3.68 -4.19 10.82
C LEU A 48 -2.56 -4.93 11.55
N GLU A 49 -2.80 -5.42 12.75
CA GLU A 49 -1.84 -6.24 13.52
C GLU A 49 -1.47 -7.54 12.81
N HIS A 50 -2.30 -8.00 11.86
CA HIS A 50 -2.10 -9.24 11.12
C HIS A 50 -1.78 -9.04 9.63
N VAL A 51 -1.68 -7.78 9.18
CA VAL A 51 -1.23 -7.46 7.83
C VAL A 51 0.24 -7.83 7.67
N ILE A 52 0.56 -8.39 6.51
CA ILE A 52 1.91 -8.66 6.06
C ILE A 52 2.27 -7.60 5.03
N PHE A 53 3.18 -6.71 5.39
CA PHE A 53 3.67 -5.69 4.47
C PHE A 53 5.07 -6.06 3.99
N LEU A 54 5.25 -6.14 2.68
CA LEU A 54 6.53 -6.44 2.05
C LEU A 54 7.10 -5.20 1.39
N ARG A 55 8.32 -4.84 1.76
CA ARG A 55 9.12 -3.86 1.02
C ARG A 55 9.66 -4.51 -0.26
N ASP A 56 10.06 -3.69 -1.21
CA ASP A 56 10.64 -4.20 -2.46
C ASP A 56 11.86 -5.10 -2.22
N ASP A 57 12.66 -4.78 -1.22
CA ASP A 57 13.82 -5.62 -0.86
C ASP A 57 13.42 -6.95 -0.21
N ASP A 58 12.31 -7.00 0.51
CA ASP A 58 11.77 -8.26 1.05
C ASP A 58 11.26 -9.16 -0.10
N VAL A 59 10.60 -8.58 -1.11
CA VAL A 59 10.17 -9.31 -2.32
C VAL A 59 11.37 -9.86 -3.07
N LYS A 60 12.40 -9.04 -3.32
CA LYS A 60 13.65 -9.45 -3.97
C LYS A 60 14.35 -10.57 -3.22
N GLY A 61 14.47 -10.44 -1.89
CA GLY A 61 15.08 -11.46 -1.03
C GLY A 61 14.35 -12.79 -1.12
N ARG A 62 13.03 -12.78 -1.01
CA ARG A 62 12.20 -13.99 -1.15
C ARG A 62 12.30 -14.63 -2.53
N LEU A 63 12.27 -13.84 -3.60
CA LEU A 63 12.49 -14.38 -4.95
C LEU A 63 13.87 -15.00 -5.10
N TYR A 64 14.93 -14.37 -4.58
CA TYR A 64 16.27 -14.92 -4.56
C TYR A 64 16.31 -16.27 -3.82
N ASP A 65 15.71 -16.36 -2.64
CA ASP A 65 15.64 -17.59 -1.84
C ASP A 65 14.94 -18.74 -2.58
N GLN A 66 13.96 -18.44 -3.44
CA GLN A 66 13.34 -19.47 -4.27
C GLN A 66 14.21 -19.86 -5.46
N ILE A 67 14.88 -18.89 -6.09
CA ILE A 67 15.77 -19.15 -7.24
C ILE A 67 16.95 -20.05 -6.85
N VAL A 68 17.53 -19.87 -5.67
CA VAL A 68 18.65 -20.70 -5.22
C VAL A 68 18.27 -22.15 -4.90
N LYS A 69 16.97 -22.44 -4.75
CA LYS A 69 16.44 -23.82 -4.57
C LYS A 69 16.35 -24.58 -5.89
N LEU A 70 16.43 -23.89 -7.03
CA LEU A 70 16.36 -24.52 -8.34
C LEU A 70 17.55 -25.46 -8.60
N PRO A 71 17.38 -26.50 -9.44
CA PRO A 71 18.46 -27.43 -9.82
C PRO A 71 19.70 -26.68 -10.32
N ARG A 72 20.86 -26.94 -9.72
CA ARG A 72 22.12 -26.23 -10.05
C ARG A 72 22.72 -26.68 -11.37
N ASP A 73 22.48 -27.91 -11.74
CA ASP A 73 23.02 -28.62 -12.93
C ASP A 73 22.21 -28.34 -14.22
N ARG A 74 21.19 -27.48 -14.15
CA ARG A 74 20.31 -27.15 -15.27
C ARG A 74 20.35 -25.65 -15.57
N LYS A 75 20.40 -25.34 -16.86
CA LYS A 75 20.21 -23.96 -17.31
C LYS A 75 18.77 -23.51 -17.05
N LYS A 76 18.59 -22.31 -16.55
CA LYS A 76 17.31 -21.74 -16.13
C LYS A 76 16.87 -20.65 -17.10
N HIS A 77 15.70 -20.81 -17.68
CA HIS A 77 15.06 -19.79 -18.52
C HIS A 77 14.05 -19.04 -17.68
N ILE A 78 14.38 -17.83 -17.30
CA ILE A 78 13.54 -16.97 -16.43
C ILE A 78 12.58 -16.19 -17.30
N VAL A 79 11.28 -16.32 -17.00
CA VAL A 79 10.18 -15.69 -17.74
C VAL A 79 9.25 -14.97 -16.78
N PRO A 80 9.14 -13.65 -16.81
CA PRO A 80 8.21 -12.92 -15.96
C PRO A 80 6.76 -13.15 -16.41
N LEU A 81 5.85 -13.32 -15.44
CA LEU A 81 4.41 -13.54 -15.67
C LEU A 81 3.65 -12.22 -15.73
N GLY A 82 4.08 -11.14 -15.94
CA GLY A 82 3.34 -9.87 -15.99
C GLY A 82 3.42 -9.22 -17.36
N LYS A 83 2.35 -8.55 -17.75
CA LYS A 83 2.39 -7.69 -18.94
C LYS A 83 3.37 -6.53 -18.71
N PRO A 84 4.05 -6.03 -19.74
CA PRO A 84 4.83 -4.80 -19.66
C PRO A 84 3.99 -3.66 -19.07
N GLY A 85 4.56 -2.92 -18.10
CA GLY A 85 3.86 -1.83 -17.39
C GLY A 85 3.08 -2.23 -16.15
N LYS A 86 3.06 -3.53 -15.76
CA LYS A 86 2.56 -4.04 -14.48
C LYS A 86 3.73 -4.56 -13.62
N SER A 87 3.44 -5.32 -12.57
CA SER A 87 4.46 -5.92 -11.67
C SER A 87 5.57 -6.67 -12.42
N GLY A 88 5.25 -7.32 -13.54
CA GLY A 88 6.22 -8.02 -14.38
C GLY A 88 7.42 -7.18 -14.82
N ALA A 89 7.26 -5.89 -15.06
CA ALA A 89 8.37 -5.00 -15.41
C ALA A 89 9.33 -4.76 -14.23
N ALA A 90 8.78 -4.60 -13.03
CA ALA A 90 9.58 -4.46 -11.81
C ALA A 90 10.34 -5.75 -11.48
N ILE A 91 9.67 -6.90 -11.59
CA ILE A 91 10.26 -8.22 -11.38
C ILE A 91 11.40 -8.46 -12.38
N SER A 92 11.18 -8.15 -13.66
CA SER A 92 12.21 -8.25 -14.71
C SER A 92 13.47 -7.48 -14.34
N TYR A 93 13.30 -6.23 -13.90
CA TYR A 93 14.41 -5.38 -13.48
C TYR A 93 15.15 -5.96 -12.26
N TRP A 94 14.41 -6.44 -11.25
CA TRP A 94 14.99 -7.01 -10.04
C TRP A 94 15.75 -8.29 -10.32
N ILE A 95 15.19 -9.21 -11.09
CA ILE A 95 15.85 -10.49 -11.44
C ILE A 95 17.09 -10.22 -12.29
N HIS A 96 17.02 -9.32 -13.27
CA HIS A 96 18.19 -8.95 -14.05
C HIS A 96 19.33 -8.40 -13.17
N GLY A 97 18.99 -7.64 -12.15
CA GLY A 97 19.95 -7.17 -11.13
C GLY A 97 20.55 -8.34 -10.31
N LEU A 98 19.76 -9.35 -9.98
CA LEU A 98 20.21 -10.55 -9.26
C LEU A 98 21.12 -11.45 -10.14
N MET A 99 20.83 -11.56 -11.43
CA MET A 99 21.63 -12.36 -12.39
C MET A 99 23.08 -11.88 -12.53
N LYS A 100 23.37 -10.62 -12.22
CA LYS A 100 24.75 -10.07 -12.23
C LYS A 100 25.62 -10.61 -11.08
N ARG A 101 25.03 -11.28 -10.09
CA ARG A 101 25.77 -11.93 -9.01
C ARG A 101 26.32 -13.27 -9.49
N ASN A 102 27.59 -13.53 -9.24
CA ASN A 102 28.32 -14.73 -9.70
C ASN A 102 27.65 -16.08 -9.32
N GLU A 103 26.78 -16.07 -8.32
CA GLU A 103 26.08 -17.27 -7.82
C GLU A 103 24.95 -17.76 -8.73
N LEU A 104 24.51 -16.93 -9.69
CA LEU A 104 23.38 -17.24 -10.58
C LEU A 104 23.83 -17.45 -12.03
N ARG A 105 24.99 -18.07 -12.23
CA ARG A 105 25.48 -18.46 -13.56
C ARG A 105 24.51 -19.45 -14.22
N GLU A 106 24.46 -19.43 -15.55
CA GLU A 106 23.60 -20.31 -16.37
C GLU A 106 22.10 -19.97 -16.29
N MET A 107 21.78 -18.67 -16.25
CA MET A 107 20.41 -18.18 -16.40
C MET A 107 20.27 -17.43 -17.72
N ALA A 108 19.22 -17.74 -18.47
CA ALA A 108 18.76 -16.95 -19.61
C ALA A 108 17.49 -16.20 -19.20
N PHE A 109 17.42 -14.92 -19.54
CA PHE A 109 16.25 -14.10 -19.27
C PHE A 109 15.46 -13.88 -20.55
N HIS A 110 14.15 -14.06 -20.48
CA HIS A 110 13.21 -13.79 -21.55
C HIS A 110 12.31 -12.61 -21.19
N SER A 111 12.04 -11.77 -22.17
CA SER A 111 11.27 -10.54 -21.94
C SER A 111 9.77 -10.81 -21.76
N SER A 112 9.28 -11.91 -22.31
CA SER A 112 7.88 -12.35 -22.22
C SER A 112 7.75 -13.86 -22.44
N ILE A 113 6.55 -14.37 -22.24
CA ILE A 113 6.20 -15.77 -22.54
C ILE A 113 6.37 -16.06 -24.03
N GLU A 114 5.96 -15.15 -24.90
CA GLU A 114 6.06 -15.26 -26.34
C GLU A 114 7.52 -15.32 -26.80
N ASP A 115 8.39 -14.51 -26.20
CA ASP A 115 9.83 -14.53 -26.44
C ASP A 115 10.42 -15.90 -26.06
N PHE A 116 10.07 -16.42 -24.90
CA PHE A 116 10.49 -17.77 -24.49
C PHE A 116 9.98 -18.87 -25.44
N ILE A 117 8.70 -18.81 -25.84
CA ILE A 117 8.13 -19.81 -26.75
C ILE A 117 8.84 -19.78 -28.11
N SER A 118 9.13 -18.58 -28.63
CA SER A 118 9.89 -18.41 -29.87
C SER A 118 11.29 -19.03 -29.75
N TYR A 119 11.97 -18.76 -28.64
CA TYR A 119 13.26 -19.40 -28.36
C TYR A 119 13.13 -20.93 -28.29
N ARG A 120 12.17 -21.45 -27.50
CA ARG A 120 11.90 -22.87 -27.33
C ARG A 120 11.70 -23.57 -28.68
N ASN A 121 10.91 -22.97 -29.57
CA ASN A 121 10.61 -23.50 -30.89
C ASN A 121 11.83 -23.49 -31.85
N SER A 122 12.76 -22.56 -31.62
CA SER A 122 14.01 -22.49 -32.42
C SER A 122 15.08 -23.51 -31.97
N GLN A 123 14.89 -24.13 -30.81
CA GLN A 123 15.82 -25.10 -30.22
C GLN A 123 15.24 -26.51 -30.24
N LYS A 124 16.11 -27.53 -30.10
CA LYS A 124 15.67 -28.90 -29.80
C LYS A 124 15.36 -29.04 -28.29
N TRP A 125 14.36 -28.28 -27.83
CA TRP A 125 14.05 -28.10 -26.40
C TRP A 125 13.90 -29.43 -25.65
N GLU A 126 13.27 -30.42 -26.25
CA GLU A 126 13.04 -31.74 -25.65
C GLU A 126 14.33 -32.52 -25.35
N THR A 127 15.42 -32.20 -26.04
CA THR A 127 16.72 -32.83 -25.84
C THR A 127 17.58 -32.12 -24.80
N LEU A 128 17.20 -30.89 -24.41
CA LEU A 128 17.88 -30.10 -23.40
C LEU A 128 17.45 -30.55 -22.00
N LYS A 129 18.35 -30.41 -21.03
CA LYS A 129 18.03 -30.55 -19.60
C LYS A 129 17.57 -29.24 -18.94
N ASP A 130 17.37 -28.22 -19.74
CA ASP A 130 17.02 -26.89 -19.30
C ASP A 130 15.65 -26.86 -18.62
N ILE A 131 15.45 -25.90 -17.73
CA ILE A 131 14.18 -25.66 -17.05
C ILE A 131 13.64 -24.27 -17.37
N VAL A 132 12.32 -24.16 -17.42
CA VAL A 132 11.63 -22.86 -17.51
C VAL A 132 11.10 -22.47 -16.14
N VAL A 133 11.29 -21.19 -15.79
CA VAL A 133 10.94 -20.63 -14.49
C VAL A 133 10.09 -19.38 -14.73
N TYR A 134 8.80 -19.53 -14.51
CA TYR A 134 7.86 -18.41 -14.56
C TYR A 134 7.85 -17.69 -13.20
N VAL A 135 7.98 -16.36 -13.21
CA VAL A 135 8.18 -15.59 -11.98
C VAL A 135 7.15 -14.48 -11.85
N ASP A 136 6.57 -14.37 -10.65
CA ASP A 136 5.69 -13.28 -10.24
C ASP A 136 6.10 -12.74 -8.85
N ASP A 137 5.57 -11.60 -8.42
CA ASP A 137 5.75 -11.09 -7.05
C ASP A 137 4.76 -11.75 -6.08
N PHE A 138 3.54 -11.98 -6.53
CA PHE A 138 2.45 -12.49 -5.71
C PHE A 138 1.49 -13.38 -6.51
N ILE A 139 1.27 -14.58 -6.04
CA ILE A 139 0.27 -15.50 -6.58
C ILE A 139 -0.91 -15.58 -5.61
N GLY A 140 -2.02 -14.92 -5.98
CA GLY A 140 -3.25 -14.89 -5.18
C GLY A 140 -4.15 -16.08 -5.48
N SER A 141 -5.08 -15.93 -6.41
CA SER A 141 -6.01 -16.98 -6.82
C SER A 141 -5.43 -17.99 -7.83
N GLY A 142 -4.26 -17.69 -8.42
CA GLY A 142 -3.62 -18.49 -9.47
C GLY A 142 -4.19 -18.27 -10.88
N GLY A 143 -5.35 -17.59 -10.99
CA GLY A 143 -6.00 -17.37 -12.28
C GLY A 143 -5.15 -16.59 -13.28
N SER A 144 -4.38 -15.59 -12.83
CA SER A 144 -3.49 -14.82 -13.68
C SER A 144 -2.35 -15.69 -14.27
N VAL A 145 -1.80 -16.62 -13.48
CA VAL A 145 -0.76 -17.54 -13.92
C VAL A 145 -1.31 -18.46 -15.00
N VAL A 146 -2.43 -19.13 -14.73
CA VAL A 146 -3.08 -20.03 -15.68
C VAL A 146 -3.43 -19.31 -16.98
N THR A 147 -4.04 -18.11 -16.87
CA THR A 147 -4.38 -17.30 -18.05
C THR A 147 -3.15 -16.87 -18.85
N ALA A 148 -2.06 -16.50 -18.19
CA ALA A 148 -0.82 -16.12 -18.88
C ALA A 148 -0.19 -17.29 -19.65
N LEU A 149 -0.34 -18.52 -19.12
CA LEU A 149 0.19 -19.74 -19.71
C LEU A 149 -0.82 -20.44 -20.65
N SER A 150 -1.99 -19.85 -20.91
CA SER A 150 -2.99 -20.37 -21.82
C SER A 150 -2.79 -19.89 -23.27
N LEU A 151 -3.39 -20.61 -24.22
CA LEU A 151 -3.36 -20.27 -25.64
C LEU A 151 -4.09 -18.95 -25.94
N SER A 152 -5.22 -18.75 -25.27
CA SER A 152 -6.00 -17.51 -25.38
C SER A 152 -6.54 -17.07 -24.01
N LEU A 153 -6.88 -15.79 -23.90
CA LEU A 153 -7.51 -15.25 -22.69
C LEU A 153 -8.96 -15.75 -22.50
N GLU A 154 -9.63 -16.13 -23.58
CA GLU A 154 -11.03 -16.53 -23.57
C GLU A 154 -11.19 -18.01 -23.21
N GLU A 155 -10.42 -18.89 -23.81
CA GLU A 155 -10.59 -20.34 -23.66
C GLU A 155 -9.92 -20.90 -22.39
N LYS A 156 -8.94 -20.18 -21.82
CA LYS A 156 -8.14 -20.61 -20.65
C LYS A 156 -7.55 -22.02 -20.76
N ILE A 157 -7.32 -22.48 -21.99
CA ILE A 157 -6.69 -23.76 -22.27
C ILE A 157 -5.19 -23.57 -22.13
N VAL A 158 -4.58 -24.25 -21.17
CA VAL A 158 -3.14 -24.21 -20.95
C VAL A 158 -2.42 -24.75 -22.19
N ARG A 159 -1.35 -24.07 -22.61
CA ARG A 159 -0.54 -24.43 -23.78
C ARG A 159 0.02 -25.85 -23.65
N PRO A 160 -0.06 -26.68 -24.68
CA PRO A 160 0.48 -28.06 -24.66
C PRO A 160 1.95 -28.10 -24.25
N GLU A 161 2.76 -27.13 -24.69
CA GLU A 161 4.17 -27.00 -24.35
C GLU A 161 4.40 -26.83 -22.85
N VAL A 162 3.54 -26.03 -22.19
CA VAL A 162 3.57 -25.80 -20.74
C VAL A 162 3.26 -27.09 -19.99
N LEU A 163 2.25 -27.83 -20.44
CA LEU A 163 1.88 -29.13 -19.84
C LEU A 163 2.98 -30.19 -20.06
N SER A 164 3.61 -30.19 -21.23
CA SER A 164 4.76 -31.05 -21.51
C SER A 164 5.95 -30.77 -20.60
N ASP A 165 6.27 -29.50 -20.41
CA ASP A 165 7.36 -29.09 -19.52
C ASP A 165 7.04 -29.38 -18.05
N ALA A 166 5.79 -29.23 -17.62
CA ALA A 166 5.33 -29.57 -16.27
C ALA A 166 5.45 -31.09 -16.04
N SER A 167 4.92 -31.93 -16.96
CA SER A 167 4.93 -33.37 -16.82
C SER A 167 6.34 -33.96 -16.82
N SER A 168 7.29 -33.30 -17.48
CA SER A 168 8.71 -33.70 -17.51
C SER A 168 9.54 -33.11 -16.35
N GLY A 169 8.92 -32.45 -15.37
CA GLY A 169 9.59 -31.86 -14.21
C GLY A 169 10.54 -30.71 -14.58
N ARG A 170 10.25 -30.00 -15.67
CA ARG A 170 11.04 -28.87 -16.15
C ARG A 170 10.39 -27.51 -15.94
N LEU A 171 9.14 -27.47 -15.46
CA LEU A 171 8.40 -26.23 -15.25
C LEU A 171 8.36 -25.85 -13.78
N TYR A 172 8.80 -24.63 -13.52
CA TYR A 172 8.77 -24.00 -12.19
C TYR A 172 7.95 -22.73 -12.26
N VAL A 173 7.16 -22.49 -11.22
CA VAL A 173 6.45 -21.22 -10.98
C VAL A 173 6.93 -20.67 -9.65
N ILE A 174 7.49 -19.48 -9.66
CA ILE A 174 8.09 -18.85 -8.47
C ILE A 174 7.36 -17.54 -8.16
N ALA A 175 7.07 -17.32 -6.89
CA ALA A 175 6.64 -16.01 -6.39
C ALA A 175 7.23 -15.73 -5.00
N ALA A 176 7.26 -14.45 -4.60
CA ALA A 176 7.64 -14.11 -3.23
C ALA A 176 6.62 -14.63 -2.22
N ILE A 177 5.32 -14.55 -2.59
CA ILE A 177 4.22 -15.14 -1.81
C ILE A 177 3.28 -15.92 -2.73
N VAL A 178 2.84 -17.07 -2.24
CA VAL A 178 1.82 -17.91 -2.88
C VAL A 178 0.69 -18.17 -1.89
N MET A 179 -0.53 -17.78 -2.25
CA MET A 179 -1.72 -18.13 -1.45
C MET A 179 -2.13 -19.58 -1.71
N ASP A 180 -2.66 -20.26 -0.69
CA ASP A 180 -3.14 -21.64 -0.78
C ASP A 180 -4.09 -21.87 -1.97
N ASN A 181 -4.98 -20.90 -2.24
CA ASN A 181 -5.86 -20.94 -3.40
C ASN A 181 -5.10 -20.98 -4.73
N GLY A 182 -4.08 -20.11 -4.84
CA GLY A 182 -3.25 -20.05 -6.04
C GLY A 182 -2.42 -21.30 -6.25
N TYR A 183 -1.84 -21.82 -5.17
CA TYR A 183 -1.12 -23.09 -5.18
C TYR A 183 -2.02 -24.21 -5.69
N SER A 184 -3.21 -24.35 -5.08
CA SER A 184 -4.16 -25.42 -5.44
C SER A 184 -4.60 -25.31 -6.90
N LYS A 185 -4.95 -24.11 -7.36
CA LYS A 185 -5.40 -23.88 -8.74
C LYS A 185 -4.29 -24.21 -9.76
N ILE A 186 -3.08 -23.71 -9.54
CA ILE A 186 -1.97 -23.99 -10.48
C ILE A 186 -1.65 -25.48 -10.48
N SER A 187 -1.61 -26.15 -9.32
CA SER A 187 -1.37 -27.59 -9.23
C SER A 187 -2.44 -28.42 -9.95
N GLN A 188 -3.68 -27.93 -9.95
CA GLN A 188 -4.79 -28.59 -10.63
C GLN A 188 -4.74 -28.38 -12.15
N ASP A 189 -4.55 -27.14 -12.60
CA ASP A 189 -4.63 -26.78 -14.02
C ASP A 189 -3.33 -27.06 -14.77
N ILE A 190 -2.19 -27.10 -14.06
CA ILE A 190 -0.86 -27.37 -14.60
C ILE A 190 -0.20 -28.48 -13.77
N SER A 191 -0.77 -29.67 -13.88
CA SER A 191 -0.28 -30.84 -13.13
C SER A 191 1.20 -31.12 -13.43
N GLY A 192 2.00 -31.29 -12.37
CA GLY A 192 3.45 -31.49 -12.46
C GLY A 192 4.29 -30.20 -12.38
N ALA A 193 3.68 -29.03 -12.39
CA ALA A 193 4.40 -27.78 -12.13
C ALA A 193 4.95 -27.74 -10.71
N VAL A 194 6.21 -27.33 -10.56
CA VAL A 194 6.85 -27.12 -9.26
C VAL A 194 6.61 -25.68 -8.85
N ILE A 195 5.84 -25.47 -7.78
CA ILE A 195 5.48 -24.13 -7.29
C ILE A 195 6.34 -23.81 -6.07
N LEU A 196 7.08 -22.70 -6.12
CA LEU A 196 7.96 -22.23 -5.06
C LEU A 196 7.56 -20.82 -4.62
N GLY A 197 7.47 -20.60 -3.33
CA GLY A 197 7.16 -19.32 -2.70
C GLY A 197 6.83 -19.52 -1.23
N ASP A 198 6.70 -18.43 -0.50
CA ASP A 198 6.20 -18.51 0.87
C ASP A 198 4.69 -18.72 0.85
N LEU A 199 4.26 -19.88 1.37
CA LEU A 199 2.87 -20.30 1.32
C LEU A 199 2.05 -19.61 2.42
N HIS A 200 0.95 -19.00 2.04
CA HIS A 200 0.04 -18.29 2.95
C HIS A 200 -1.41 -18.76 2.82
N CYS A 201 -2.04 -19.01 3.95
CA CYS A 201 -3.48 -19.32 4.02
C CYS A 201 -4.34 -18.06 3.88
N LYS A 202 -5.65 -18.26 3.69
CA LYS A 202 -6.63 -17.19 3.77
C LYS A 202 -6.57 -16.50 5.14
N GLY A 203 -6.60 -15.16 5.15
CA GLY A 203 -6.55 -14.38 6.39
C GLY A 203 -7.71 -14.70 7.36
N PHE A 204 -8.85 -15.14 6.84
CA PHE A 204 -10.01 -15.51 7.66
C PHE A 204 -10.30 -17.02 7.64
N ASP A 205 -9.26 -17.85 7.49
CA ASP A 205 -9.41 -19.30 7.61
C ASP A 205 -9.83 -19.64 9.05
N PRO A 206 -11.00 -20.28 9.23
CA PRO A 206 -11.51 -20.59 10.57
C PRO A 206 -10.65 -21.62 11.32
N HIS A 207 -9.92 -22.47 10.59
CA HIS A 207 -9.05 -23.50 11.16
C HIS A 207 -7.70 -22.94 11.60
N LYS A 208 -7.18 -21.93 10.89
CA LYS A 208 -5.87 -21.31 11.19
C LYS A 208 -5.93 -20.30 12.32
N LYS A 209 -7.13 -19.78 12.65
CA LYS A 209 -7.37 -18.84 13.76
C LYS A 209 -6.38 -17.66 13.76
N VAL A 210 -6.15 -17.06 12.60
CA VAL A 210 -5.14 -15.99 12.40
C VAL A 210 -5.26 -14.90 13.47
N PHE A 211 -6.48 -14.53 13.88
CA PHE A 211 -6.74 -13.52 14.91
C PHE A 211 -6.85 -14.11 16.33
N GLY A 212 -6.24 -15.27 16.58
CA GLY A 212 -6.15 -15.92 17.89
C GLY A 212 -7.36 -16.78 18.27
N SER A 213 -8.58 -16.50 17.75
CA SER A 213 -9.77 -17.33 18.00
C SER A 213 -10.71 -17.32 16.80
N TYR A 214 -11.58 -18.34 16.75
CA TYR A 214 -12.65 -18.42 15.76
C TYR A 214 -13.54 -17.17 15.76
N PHE A 215 -13.99 -16.74 16.97
CA PHE A 215 -14.91 -15.61 17.09
C PHE A 215 -14.28 -14.30 16.63
N LYS A 216 -13.03 -14.03 17.00
CA LYS A 216 -12.29 -12.84 16.53
C LYS A 216 -12.08 -12.87 15.02
N THR A 217 -11.65 -14.02 14.47
CA THR A 217 -11.49 -14.21 13.02
C THR A 217 -12.79 -13.94 12.27
N LYS A 218 -13.91 -14.46 12.79
CA LYS A 218 -15.25 -14.23 12.22
C LYS A 218 -15.63 -12.74 12.29
N ALA A 219 -15.45 -12.09 13.43
CA ALA A 219 -15.81 -10.67 13.60
C ALA A 219 -15.00 -9.75 12.65
N VAL A 220 -13.69 -9.95 12.55
CA VAL A 220 -12.84 -9.17 11.61
C VAL A 220 -13.26 -9.45 10.15
N ARG A 221 -13.56 -10.69 9.81
CA ARG A 221 -14.06 -11.05 8.48
C ARG A 221 -15.39 -10.37 8.15
N GLU A 222 -16.34 -10.37 9.09
CA GLU A 222 -17.65 -9.74 8.91
C GLU A 222 -17.52 -8.22 8.73
N MET A 223 -16.66 -7.58 9.51
CA MET A 223 -16.32 -6.16 9.33
C MET A 223 -15.72 -5.92 7.94
N CYS A 224 -14.71 -6.67 7.51
CA CYS A 224 -14.13 -6.52 6.17
C CYS A 224 -15.17 -6.75 5.06
N TYR A 225 -16.09 -7.70 5.23
CA TYR A 225 -17.15 -7.97 4.28
C TYR A 225 -18.19 -6.85 4.22
N LYS A 226 -18.60 -6.29 5.38
CA LYS A 226 -19.54 -5.17 5.51
C LYS A 226 -19.10 -3.98 4.62
N TYR A 227 -17.86 -3.56 4.76
CA TYR A 227 -17.31 -2.44 3.99
C TYR A 227 -16.93 -2.84 2.56
N GLY A 228 -16.35 -4.01 2.40
CA GLY A 228 -15.91 -4.55 1.12
C GLY A 228 -17.00 -4.65 0.06
N LYS A 229 -18.26 -4.92 0.47
CA LYS A 229 -19.43 -4.97 -0.43
C LYS A 229 -19.62 -3.70 -1.28
N GLN A 230 -19.25 -2.55 -0.78
CA GLN A 230 -19.36 -1.30 -1.53
C GLN A 230 -18.02 -0.94 -2.22
N LEU A 231 -16.90 -1.31 -1.60
CA LEU A 231 -15.57 -0.99 -2.11
C LEU A 231 -15.15 -1.87 -3.29
N PHE A 232 -15.55 -3.13 -3.29
CA PHE A 232 -15.25 -4.09 -4.35
C PHE A 232 -16.40 -5.12 -4.45
N LYS A 233 -17.49 -4.69 -5.05
CA LYS A 233 -18.82 -5.33 -5.01
C LYS A 233 -18.80 -6.84 -5.27
N ASP A 234 -18.10 -7.28 -6.32
CA ASP A 234 -18.07 -8.68 -6.72
C ASP A 234 -17.16 -9.53 -5.82
N PHE A 235 -16.19 -8.91 -5.16
CA PHE A 235 -15.17 -9.59 -4.36
C PHE A 235 -14.90 -8.86 -3.03
N PRO A 236 -15.87 -8.81 -2.12
CA PRO A 236 -15.79 -8.05 -0.86
C PRO A 236 -14.60 -8.39 0.05
N LEU A 237 -14.06 -9.59 -0.09
CA LEU A 237 -12.92 -10.09 0.69
C LEU A 237 -11.66 -10.33 -0.17
N GLY A 238 -11.54 -9.61 -1.29
CA GLY A 238 -10.45 -9.76 -2.25
C GLY A 238 -10.81 -10.66 -3.42
N PHE A 239 -10.16 -10.42 -4.56
CA PHE A 239 -10.46 -11.09 -5.82
C PHE A 239 -10.53 -12.61 -5.67
N GLU A 240 -11.56 -13.22 -6.25
CA GLU A 240 -11.88 -14.66 -6.12
C GLU A 240 -11.90 -15.17 -4.66
N ASN A 241 -12.31 -14.30 -3.72
CA ASN A 241 -12.40 -14.62 -2.30
C ASN A 241 -11.09 -15.17 -1.71
N THR A 242 -9.97 -14.65 -2.16
CA THR A 242 -8.63 -15.09 -1.72
C THR A 242 -8.35 -14.69 -0.28
N GLN A 243 -8.96 -13.61 0.22
CA GLN A 243 -8.84 -13.14 1.61
C GLN A 243 -7.38 -12.91 2.04
N SER A 244 -6.57 -12.39 1.13
CA SER A 244 -5.17 -12.08 1.44
C SER A 244 -5.08 -10.89 2.39
N LEU A 245 -4.11 -10.94 3.30
CA LEU A 245 -3.72 -9.83 4.18
C LEU A 245 -2.35 -9.27 3.77
N VAL A 246 -1.89 -9.56 2.55
CA VAL A 246 -0.58 -9.14 2.06
C VAL A 246 -0.70 -7.81 1.33
N LEU A 247 0.16 -6.87 1.71
CA LEU A 247 0.38 -5.60 1.04
C LEU A 247 1.84 -5.52 0.60
N MET A 248 2.10 -4.84 -0.50
CA MET A 248 3.46 -4.63 -1.02
C MET A 248 3.74 -3.15 -1.23
N GLN A 249 4.99 -2.75 -1.05
CA GLN A 249 5.40 -1.35 -1.20
C GLN A 249 5.12 -0.79 -2.58
N HIS A 250 5.36 -1.57 -3.63
CA HIS A 250 5.16 -1.16 -5.03
C HIS A 250 3.71 -1.31 -5.51
N SER A 251 2.91 -2.18 -4.89
CA SER A 251 1.54 -2.48 -5.34
C SER A 251 0.76 -3.23 -4.26
N SER A 252 -0.54 -2.98 -4.16
CA SER A 252 -1.45 -3.82 -3.36
C SER A 252 -2.16 -4.81 -4.28
N PRO A 253 -1.99 -6.14 -4.08
CA PRO A 253 -2.71 -7.12 -4.86
C PRO A 253 -4.24 -6.98 -4.71
N ASN A 254 -5.01 -7.16 -5.78
CA ASN A 254 -6.48 -7.14 -5.69
C ASN A 254 -7.07 -8.34 -4.93
N ASN A 255 -6.26 -9.35 -4.68
CA ASN A 255 -6.57 -10.49 -3.82
C ASN A 255 -6.59 -10.13 -2.33
N THR A 256 -5.96 -9.01 -1.96
CA THR A 256 -5.97 -8.47 -0.60
C THR A 256 -7.33 -7.84 -0.30
N VAL A 257 -7.75 -7.89 0.96
CA VAL A 257 -9.04 -7.33 1.39
C VAL A 257 -9.19 -5.86 1.01
N PRO A 258 -10.29 -5.46 0.36
CA PRO A 258 -10.44 -4.14 -0.25
C PRO A 258 -10.37 -2.96 0.72
N VAL A 259 -10.73 -3.17 1.97
CA VAL A 259 -10.69 -2.11 3.01
C VAL A 259 -9.29 -1.50 3.18
N LEU A 260 -8.23 -2.22 2.79
CA LEU A 260 -6.84 -1.76 2.93
C LEU A 260 -6.36 -0.91 1.75
N TRP A 261 -6.87 -1.14 0.52
CA TRP A 261 -6.29 -0.58 -0.70
C TRP A 261 -7.26 0.15 -1.62
N SER A 262 -8.58 -0.06 -1.45
CA SER A 262 -9.58 0.55 -2.35
C SER A 262 -9.62 2.07 -2.18
N ASP A 263 -9.78 2.78 -3.29
CA ASP A 263 -10.03 4.22 -3.36
C ASP A 263 -11.45 4.53 -3.89
N ASN A 264 -12.32 3.52 -3.93
CA ASN A 264 -13.71 3.65 -4.29
C ASN A 264 -14.52 4.38 -3.21
N GLN A 265 -15.76 4.72 -3.52
CA GLN A 265 -16.66 5.37 -2.59
C GLN A 265 -17.35 4.35 -1.67
N TYR A 266 -17.54 4.76 -0.42
CA TYR A 266 -18.38 4.09 0.56
C TYR A 266 -19.45 5.09 1.06
N GLN A 267 -20.73 4.78 0.85
CA GLN A 267 -21.85 5.65 1.23
C GLN A 267 -21.70 7.11 0.72
N GLY A 268 -21.24 7.28 -0.54
CA GLY A 268 -21.05 8.59 -1.15
C GLY A 268 -19.81 9.36 -0.68
N ARG A 269 -18.98 8.78 0.18
CA ARG A 269 -17.70 9.37 0.64
C ARG A 269 -16.53 8.60 0.03
N ASN A 270 -15.46 9.30 -0.30
CA ASN A 270 -14.24 8.65 -0.75
C ASN A 270 -13.62 7.85 0.39
N TRP A 271 -13.35 6.58 0.14
CA TRP A 271 -12.62 5.74 1.07
C TRP A 271 -11.15 6.16 1.08
N ASN A 272 -10.56 6.28 2.26
CA ASN A 272 -9.15 6.59 2.41
C ASN A 272 -8.36 5.27 2.45
N PRO A 273 -7.70 4.83 1.37
CA PRO A 273 -6.90 3.62 1.41
C PRO A 273 -5.69 3.78 2.32
N LEU A 274 -5.32 2.71 3.02
CA LEU A 274 -4.07 2.68 3.79
C LEU A 274 -2.86 2.59 2.84
N VAL A 275 -2.92 1.64 1.90
CA VAL A 275 -1.92 1.46 0.84
C VAL A 275 -2.65 1.37 -0.50
N PRO A 276 -2.71 2.45 -1.30
CA PRO A 276 -3.40 2.47 -2.59
C PRO A 276 -2.85 1.44 -3.57
N ARG A 277 -3.73 0.82 -4.38
CA ARG A 277 -3.36 -0.26 -5.29
C ARG A 277 -2.45 0.16 -6.44
N ASN A 278 -2.68 1.28 -7.06
CA ASN A 278 -2.14 1.57 -8.40
C ASN A 278 -1.45 2.93 -8.50
N ASN A 279 -0.52 3.27 -7.58
CA ASN A 279 0.10 4.56 -7.84
C ASN A 279 1.48 4.76 -7.18
N LEU A 280 2.52 4.33 -7.87
CA LEU A 280 3.89 4.83 -7.62
C LEU A 280 3.94 6.37 -7.65
N LEU A 281 3.16 7.01 -8.51
CA LEU A 281 3.05 8.48 -8.57
C LEU A 281 2.22 9.06 -7.42
N LYS A 282 1.16 8.38 -6.97
CA LYS A 282 0.40 8.77 -5.76
C LYS A 282 1.18 8.44 -4.48
N ILE A 283 1.95 7.36 -4.44
CA ILE A 283 2.86 7.07 -3.32
C ILE A 283 3.96 8.15 -3.25
N LYS A 284 4.53 8.57 -4.37
CA LYS A 284 5.48 9.69 -4.39
C LYS A 284 4.85 11.02 -3.98
N ARG A 285 3.64 11.34 -4.47
CA ARG A 285 2.85 12.49 -4.01
C ARG A 285 2.45 12.34 -2.54
N ALA A 286 1.91 11.19 -2.14
CA ALA A 286 1.57 10.94 -0.74
C ALA A 286 2.80 10.97 0.18
N TYR A 287 3.98 10.53 -0.26
CA TYR A 287 5.21 10.66 0.53
C TYR A 287 5.66 12.13 0.65
N THR A 288 5.60 12.88 -0.44
CA THR A 288 5.87 14.34 -0.43
C THR A 288 4.82 15.08 0.39
N ASP A 289 3.55 14.75 0.22
CA ASP A 289 2.44 15.31 1.00
C ASP A 289 2.54 14.93 2.49
N ARG A 290 2.94 13.70 2.82
CA ARG A 290 3.16 13.24 4.20
C ARG A 290 4.28 14.00 4.90
N THR A 291 5.42 14.11 4.25
CA THR A 291 6.56 14.87 4.79
C THR A 291 6.18 16.34 4.97
N SER A 292 5.45 16.89 4.01
CA SER A 292 4.89 18.24 4.09
C SER A 292 3.89 18.36 5.24
N VAL A 293 2.93 17.44 5.35
CA VAL A 293 1.93 17.45 6.44
C VAL A 293 2.58 17.38 7.82
N CYS A 294 3.53 16.48 8.04
CA CYS A 294 4.27 16.41 9.30
C CYS A 294 5.05 17.71 9.58
N ARG A 295 5.68 18.27 8.55
CA ARG A 295 6.39 19.54 8.64
C ARG A 295 5.42 20.69 8.95
N TRP A 296 4.26 20.70 8.32
CA TRP A 296 3.23 21.71 8.56
C TRP A 296 2.61 21.60 9.95
N LEU A 297 2.34 20.39 10.42
CA LEU A 297 1.86 20.17 11.80
C LEU A 297 2.89 20.64 12.82
N SER A 298 4.18 20.39 12.61
CA SER A 298 5.26 20.91 13.45
C SER A 298 5.33 22.45 13.40
N CYS A 299 5.17 23.03 12.21
CA CYS A 299 5.13 24.50 12.07
C CYS A 299 3.88 25.08 12.69
N LEU A 300 2.72 24.43 12.54
CA LEU A 300 1.47 24.84 13.18
C LEU A 300 1.58 24.77 14.69
N LYS A 301 2.18 23.71 15.24
CA LYS A 301 2.49 23.60 16.67
C LYS A 301 3.29 24.82 17.14
N LYS A 302 4.35 25.21 16.40
CA LYS A 302 5.15 26.41 16.71
C LYS A 302 4.39 27.73 16.54
N ILE A 303 3.42 27.78 15.64
CA ILE A 303 2.63 29.00 15.36
C ILE A 303 1.48 29.16 16.35
N PHE A 304 0.81 28.07 16.75
CA PHE A 304 -0.37 28.11 17.60
C PHE A 304 -0.08 28.21 19.08
N VAL A 305 1.03 27.67 19.50
CA VAL A 305 1.27 27.38 20.89
C VAL A 305 2.60 27.96 21.26
N GLY A 306 2.59 29.04 21.91
CA GLY A 306 3.78 29.49 22.62
C GLY A 306 4.19 28.49 23.72
N GLY A 307 4.22 27.19 23.38
CA GLY A 307 4.90 26.14 24.14
C GLY A 307 4.12 24.94 24.65
N SER A 308 2.80 24.91 24.83
CA SER A 308 2.23 23.79 25.60
C SER A 308 0.84 23.27 25.26
N GLU A 309 0.13 23.81 24.29
CA GLU A 309 -1.24 23.36 24.00
C GLU A 309 -1.36 22.63 22.67
N TYR A 310 -1.91 21.43 22.71
CA TYR A 310 -2.31 20.64 21.55
C TYR A 310 -3.61 21.15 20.97
N VAL A 311 -3.67 21.38 19.66
CA VAL A 311 -4.91 21.52 18.91
C VAL A 311 -5.11 20.26 18.12
N ASP A 312 -6.18 19.53 18.40
CA ASP A 312 -6.58 18.40 17.57
C ASP A 312 -7.11 18.92 16.23
N PHE A 313 -6.25 18.92 15.25
CA PHE A 313 -6.58 19.39 13.91
C PHE A 313 -7.53 18.44 13.17
N SER A 314 -7.72 17.21 13.65
CA SER A 314 -8.69 16.28 13.06
C SER A 314 -10.12 16.81 13.14
N LEU A 315 -10.40 17.69 14.11
CA LEU A 315 -11.69 18.39 14.26
C LEU A 315 -11.91 19.51 13.23
N LEU A 316 -10.83 20.09 12.72
CA LEU A 316 -10.86 21.20 11.78
C LEU A 316 -10.76 20.72 10.33
N PHE A 317 -10.34 19.47 10.12
CA PHE A 317 -9.97 18.99 8.79
C PHE A 317 -10.81 17.79 8.36
N THR A 318 -11.57 17.95 7.33
CA THR A 318 -11.76 16.89 6.38
C THR A 318 -10.47 16.79 5.55
N THR A 319 -9.96 15.58 5.27
CA THR A 319 -8.69 15.36 4.56
C THR A 319 -8.57 16.08 3.22
N SER A 320 -9.69 16.47 2.60
CA SER A 320 -9.74 17.24 1.35
C SER A 320 -9.40 18.73 1.53
N ASN A 321 -9.49 19.28 2.73
CA ASN A 321 -9.36 20.73 2.96
C ASN A 321 -8.11 21.12 3.78
N PHE A 322 -7.23 20.15 4.08
CA PHE A 322 -6.07 20.39 4.94
C PHE A 322 -5.20 21.57 4.47
N HIS A 323 -4.87 21.62 3.19
CA HIS A 323 -4.05 22.70 2.63
C HIS A 323 -4.70 24.07 2.82
N LEU A 324 -5.99 24.17 2.56
CA LEU A 324 -6.73 25.42 2.69
C LEU A 324 -6.78 25.90 4.15
N VAL A 325 -6.97 24.97 5.08
CA VAL A 325 -7.00 25.33 6.51
C VAL A 325 -5.60 25.72 7.00
N PHE A 326 -4.54 25.05 6.55
CA PHE A 326 -3.17 25.47 6.84
C PHE A 326 -2.92 26.90 6.38
N ILE A 327 -3.28 27.23 5.13
CA ILE A 327 -3.14 28.57 4.58
C ILE A 327 -3.96 29.57 5.41
N LEU A 328 -5.23 29.25 5.69
CA LEU A 328 -6.11 30.10 6.50
C LEU A 328 -5.48 30.42 7.87
N ILE A 329 -4.96 29.43 8.55
CA ILE A 329 -4.30 29.62 9.84
C ILE A 329 -3.08 30.51 9.73
N CYS A 330 -2.25 30.32 8.70
CA CYS A 330 -1.10 31.16 8.44
C CYS A 330 -1.53 32.63 8.19
N LEU A 331 -2.60 32.85 7.42
CA LEU A 331 -3.15 34.17 7.15
C LEU A 331 -3.69 34.82 8.42
N ILE A 332 -4.44 34.09 9.26
CA ILE A 332 -4.92 34.56 10.55
C ILE A 332 -3.77 34.99 11.46
N ARG A 333 -2.65 34.24 11.41
CA ARG A 333 -1.42 34.53 12.17
C ARG A 333 -0.50 35.53 11.48
N ARG A 334 -0.97 36.20 10.43
CA ARG A 334 -0.25 37.24 9.67
C ARG A 334 1.10 36.75 9.16
N LYS A 335 1.21 35.48 8.77
CA LYS A 335 2.40 34.96 8.11
C LYS A 335 2.44 35.45 6.66
N SER A 336 3.64 35.73 6.15
CA SER A 336 3.81 36.14 4.77
C SER A 336 3.53 35.01 3.79
N GLU A 337 3.13 35.35 2.59
CA GLU A 337 2.96 34.37 1.50
C GLU A 337 4.25 33.58 1.26
N ALA A 338 5.41 34.23 1.28
CA ALA A 338 6.70 33.59 1.17
C ALA A 338 6.91 32.52 2.26
N PHE A 339 6.46 32.78 3.51
CA PHE A 339 6.49 31.77 4.56
C PHE A 339 5.58 30.58 4.22
N ILE A 340 4.36 30.83 3.72
CA ILE A 340 3.41 29.80 3.33
C ILE A 340 3.99 28.95 2.21
N TYR A 341 4.51 29.55 1.13
CA TYR A 341 5.15 28.89 0.02
C TYR A 341 6.30 27.99 0.48
N ASN A 342 7.24 28.54 1.23
CA ASN A 342 8.41 27.81 1.71
C ASN A 342 8.05 26.65 2.65
N THR A 343 7.00 26.83 3.47
CA THR A 343 6.58 25.81 4.42
C THR A 343 5.80 24.68 3.74
N MET A 344 4.96 25.02 2.76
CA MET A 344 4.19 24.02 2.05
C MET A 344 5.05 23.18 1.11
N GLY A 345 6.10 23.75 0.51
CA GLY A 345 7.02 23.03 -0.36
C GLY A 345 6.37 22.43 -1.61
N ILE A 346 5.24 23.00 -2.06
CA ILE A 346 4.52 22.59 -3.27
C ILE A 346 4.89 23.50 -4.44
N SER A 347 4.55 23.10 -5.68
CA SER A 347 4.83 23.91 -6.87
C SER A 347 4.00 25.20 -6.87
N LEU A 348 4.50 26.25 -7.56
CA LEU A 348 3.76 27.49 -7.74
C LEU A 348 2.39 27.25 -8.37
N VAL A 349 2.30 26.39 -9.38
CA VAL A 349 1.04 26.03 -10.05
C VAL A 349 0.04 25.41 -9.08
N GLU A 350 0.49 24.54 -8.20
CA GLU A 350 -0.35 23.93 -7.17
C GLU A 350 -0.80 24.98 -6.12
N MET A 351 0.09 25.89 -5.75
CA MET A 351 -0.23 26.97 -4.84
C MET A 351 -1.26 27.93 -5.44
N ASP A 352 -1.11 28.33 -6.70
CA ASP A 352 -2.08 29.18 -7.41
C ASP A 352 -3.45 28.52 -7.45
N ARG A 353 -3.50 27.20 -7.67
CA ARG A 353 -4.74 26.43 -7.59
C ARG A 353 -5.38 26.50 -6.21
N LEU A 354 -4.59 26.38 -5.14
CA LEU A 354 -5.10 26.46 -3.76
C LEU A 354 -5.55 27.87 -3.42
N TRP A 355 -4.85 28.91 -3.90
CA TRP A 355 -5.31 30.30 -3.74
C TRP A 355 -6.67 30.50 -4.39
N GLN A 356 -6.85 30.03 -5.63
CA GLN A 356 -8.13 30.15 -6.34
C GLN A 356 -9.22 29.33 -5.66
N GLU A 357 -8.93 28.08 -5.24
CA GLU A 357 -9.88 27.22 -4.55
C GLU A 357 -10.38 27.87 -3.24
N GLY A 358 -9.50 28.54 -2.50
CA GLY A 358 -9.88 29.24 -1.28
C GLY A 358 -10.74 30.48 -1.54
N ILE A 359 -10.54 31.18 -2.65
CA ILE A 359 -11.41 32.27 -3.12
C ILE A 359 -12.79 31.73 -3.47
N ASP A 360 -12.87 30.67 -4.26
CA ASP A 360 -14.11 30.04 -4.71
C ASP A 360 -14.94 29.52 -3.52
N LYS A 361 -14.27 29.00 -2.50
CA LYS A 361 -14.88 28.54 -1.24
C LYS A 361 -15.13 29.66 -0.23
N LYS A 362 -14.85 30.93 -0.58
CA LYS A 362 -15.01 32.11 0.28
C LYS A 362 -14.25 32.02 1.61
N ILE A 363 -13.09 31.35 1.61
CA ILE A 363 -12.22 31.27 2.79
C ILE A 363 -11.41 32.55 2.93
N TRP A 364 -10.92 33.10 1.82
CA TRP A 364 -10.27 34.41 1.73
C TRP A 364 -10.72 35.17 0.48
N ASP A 365 -10.46 36.45 0.44
CA ASP A 365 -10.75 37.33 -0.70
C ASP A 365 -9.63 37.33 -1.75
N SER A 366 -9.81 38.04 -2.85
CA SER A 366 -8.82 38.18 -3.93
C SER A 366 -7.50 38.87 -3.49
N LYS A 367 -7.45 39.44 -2.30
CA LYS A 367 -6.24 39.96 -1.65
C LYS A 367 -5.69 39.01 -0.58
N HIS A 368 -6.10 37.78 -0.60
CA HIS A 368 -5.76 36.73 0.33
C HIS A 368 -6.04 37.08 1.81
N LYS A 369 -7.05 37.91 2.08
CA LYS A 369 -7.49 38.22 3.44
C LYS A 369 -8.59 37.24 3.86
N PRO A 370 -8.48 36.62 5.05
CA PRO A 370 -9.54 35.76 5.56
C PRO A 370 -10.90 36.44 5.62
N THR A 371 -11.93 35.77 5.13
CA THR A 371 -13.31 36.29 5.20
C THR A 371 -13.86 36.23 6.62
N SER A 372 -14.91 37.03 6.90
CA SER A 372 -15.60 36.97 8.19
C SER A 372 -16.20 35.58 8.45
N LEU A 373 -16.69 34.90 7.42
CA LEU A 373 -17.22 33.55 7.53
C LEU A 373 -16.13 32.58 8.00
N ALA A 374 -14.97 32.52 7.32
CA ALA A 374 -13.86 31.65 7.69
C ALA A 374 -13.31 31.97 9.09
N LEU A 375 -13.27 33.24 9.47
CA LEU A 375 -12.85 33.66 10.83
C LEU A 375 -13.83 33.18 11.91
N ASN A 376 -15.12 33.19 11.63
CA ASN A 376 -16.14 32.73 12.59
C ASN A 376 -16.09 31.22 12.74
N GLU A 377 -16.01 30.47 11.62
CA GLU A 377 -15.85 29.00 11.66
C GLU A 377 -14.57 28.57 12.40
N TYR A 378 -13.47 29.29 12.17
CA TYR A 378 -12.23 29.07 12.92
C TYR A 378 -12.38 29.27 14.42
N LYS A 379 -13.04 30.40 14.84
CA LYS A 379 -13.29 30.69 16.25
C LYS A 379 -14.20 29.63 16.89
N ASP A 380 -15.23 29.20 16.18
CA ASP A 380 -16.15 28.15 16.65
C ASP A 380 -15.49 26.81 16.78
N ALA A 381 -14.56 26.46 15.87
CA ALA A 381 -13.76 25.25 15.95
C ALA A 381 -12.84 25.29 17.19
N ILE A 382 -12.14 26.41 17.43
CA ILE A 382 -11.29 26.56 18.62
C ILE A 382 -12.13 26.51 19.91
N LYS A 383 -13.33 27.11 19.93
CA LYS A 383 -14.23 27.06 21.08
C LYS A 383 -14.69 25.62 21.35
N ARG A 384 -15.08 24.86 20.32
CA ARG A 384 -15.45 23.47 20.45
C ARG A 384 -14.29 22.62 20.96
N TYR A 385 -13.09 22.85 20.47
CA TYR A 385 -11.89 22.16 20.95
C TYR A 385 -11.64 22.42 22.45
N LYS A 386 -11.75 23.67 22.91
CA LYS A 386 -11.57 23.98 24.33
C LYS A 386 -12.61 23.28 25.20
N LEU A 387 -13.86 23.23 24.78
CA LEU A 387 -14.93 22.53 25.50
C LEU A 387 -14.61 21.02 25.61
N LEU A 388 -14.19 20.39 24.53
CA LEU A 388 -13.82 18.97 24.52
C LEU A 388 -12.61 18.66 25.40
N ARG A 389 -11.63 19.58 25.46
CA ARG A 389 -10.47 19.45 26.36
C ARG A 389 -10.89 19.56 27.83
N ASP A 390 -11.75 20.52 28.14
CA ASP A 390 -12.20 20.78 29.51
C ASP A 390 -13.11 19.64 30.03
N GLU A 391 -13.75 18.87 29.14
CA GLU A 391 -14.51 17.65 29.46
C GLU A 391 -13.63 16.40 29.70
N GLY A 392 -12.32 16.56 29.77
CA GLY A 392 -11.39 15.47 30.10
C GLY A 392 -11.07 14.50 28.97
N MET A 393 -11.34 14.87 27.72
CA MET A 393 -10.86 14.12 26.56
C MET A 393 -9.34 14.18 26.47
N GLN A 394 -8.70 12.99 26.43
CA GLN A 394 -7.25 12.86 26.48
C GLN A 394 -6.57 13.53 25.28
N GLU A 395 -5.47 14.22 25.55
CA GLU A 395 -4.66 14.88 24.56
C GLU A 395 -4.02 13.89 23.59
N PHE A 396 -4.17 14.13 22.29
CA PHE A 396 -3.41 13.46 21.26
C PHE A 396 -1.96 13.98 21.25
N ARG A 397 -0.99 13.16 21.61
CA ARG A 397 0.42 13.46 21.35
C ARG A 397 0.74 13.11 19.90
N ILE A 398 0.76 14.11 19.03
CA ILE A 398 1.37 13.97 17.71
C ILE A 398 2.83 14.40 17.84
N TRP A 399 3.75 13.43 17.82
CA TRP A 399 5.22 13.54 17.67
C TRP A 399 5.97 14.37 18.72
N ASP A 400 6.87 13.73 19.42
CA ASP A 400 7.90 14.38 20.25
C ASP A 400 9.00 14.98 19.37
N GLU A 401 9.60 16.10 19.76
CA GLU A 401 10.68 16.78 19.02
C GLU A 401 11.96 15.93 18.83
N LYS A 402 12.01 14.73 19.42
CA LYS A 402 13.12 13.79 19.29
C LYS A 402 13.12 13.02 17.97
N ASP A 403 12.02 13.00 17.25
CA ASP A 403 11.96 12.42 15.92
C ASP A 403 12.43 13.43 14.87
N ASN A 404 13.65 13.91 15.04
CA ASN A 404 14.34 14.69 14.02
C ASN A 404 14.46 13.81 12.78
N ILE A 405 13.75 14.19 11.71
CA ILE A 405 14.01 13.67 10.39
C ILE A 405 15.50 13.89 10.13
N TYR A 406 16.25 12.80 10.08
CA TYR A 406 17.67 12.84 9.72
C TYR A 406 17.73 13.33 8.28
N ILE A 407 18.11 14.59 8.10
CA ILE A 407 18.49 15.13 6.80
C ILE A 407 20.00 14.92 6.70
N PRO A 408 20.47 14.02 5.82
CA PRO A 408 21.90 13.81 5.62
C PRO A 408 22.60 15.15 5.33
N GLU A 409 23.77 15.37 5.89
CA GLU A 409 24.53 16.63 5.69
C GLU A 409 24.83 16.91 4.21
N THR A 410 24.90 15.89 3.39
CA THR A 410 25.02 15.97 1.92
C THR A 410 23.84 16.64 1.21
N PHE A 411 22.69 16.83 1.88
CA PHE A 411 21.53 17.57 1.35
C PHE A 411 21.49 19.05 1.79
N ARG A 412 22.40 19.50 2.63
CA ARG A 412 22.64 20.92 2.83
C ARG A 412 23.38 21.39 1.60
N GLY A 413 22.64 21.98 0.65
CA GLY A 413 23.19 22.48 -0.61
C GLY A 413 24.56 23.10 -0.40
N VAL A 414 25.49 22.71 -1.25
CA VAL A 414 26.84 23.16 -1.31
C VAL A 414 26.85 24.68 -1.26
N LYS A 415 27.75 25.23 -0.46
CA LYS A 415 28.10 26.65 -0.41
C LYS A 415 28.38 27.21 -1.78
#